data_49b165d585fe0e8d58434a2eea9640c7
#
_entry.id   49b165d585fe0e8d58434a2eea9640c7
#
_cell.length_a   1.000
_cell.length_b   1.000
_cell.length_c   1.000
_cell.angle_alpha   90.00
_cell.angle_beta   90.00
_cell.angle_gamma   90.00
#
_symmetry.space_group_name_H-M   'P 1'
#
loop_
_entity.id
_entity.type
_entity.pdbx_description
1 polymer ?
#
loop_
_entity_poly.entity_id
_entity_poly.type
_entity_poly.pdbx_seq_one_letter_code
_entity_poly.pdbx_strand_id
1 'polypeptide(L)'
;MSARHQLQLKLAPWALLSVAAAWGFAFVVMKDAIERQTVNNFLFSRFIVAVVVMLLIRPQCIKFFNKDLLLRGSMAGFFLGGGYILQTLGLERTGAAITGFITGLYVVFTPLIAAVVLKARITKLTWGCVALATVGLALLSLNGWSIGIGELLVLGSAFGFGAHIIALGKWSNGRDAYAMTVVQLTVCAILSGIASAFEGGYQLPPDSGVWATVIFTAVACTAVAFVIQTWSQAHMSTTKVAVILTMEVVFAAIFAIAFGGETLTL
;
A
#
# COMPACT_ATOMS: atom_id res chain seq x y z
N MET A 1 18.69 19.30 18.10
CA MET A 1 18.25 17.94 17.69
C MET A 1 19.30 16.95 18.15
N SER A 2 18.93 15.86 18.82
CA SER A 2 19.89 14.84 19.29
C SER A 2 20.53 14.10 18.11
N ALA A 3 21.79 13.63 18.30
CA ALA A 3 22.51 12.84 17.27
C ALA A 3 21.67 11.59 16.84
N ARG A 4 20.91 11.00 17.77
CA ARG A 4 20.01 9.88 17.52
C ARG A 4 18.89 10.25 16.55
N HIS A 5 18.31 11.43 16.70
CA HIS A 5 17.24 11.91 15.80
C HIS A 5 17.77 12.18 14.39
N GLN A 6 18.99 12.75 14.26
CA GLN A 6 19.62 12.94 12.96
C GLN A 6 19.93 11.63 12.25
N LEU A 7 20.39 10.61 13.00
CA LEU A 7 20.65 9.27 12.45
C LEU A 7 19.32 8.62 11.96
N GLN A 8 18.27 8.72 12.74
CA GLN A 8 16.95 8.20 12.35
C GLN A 8 16.44 8.82 11.05
N LEU A 9 16.56 10.15 10.88
CA LEU A 9 16.15 10.85 9.66
C LEU A 9 17.00 10.45 8.45
N LYS A 10 18.29 10.11 8.65
CA LYS A 10 19.16 9.61 7.56
C LYS A 10 18.81 8.17 7.15
N LEU A 11 18.35 7.33 8.08
CA LEU A 11 17.97 5.95 7.80
C LEU A 11 16.57 5.78 7.21
N ALA A 12 15.65 6.72 7.47
CA ALA A 12 14.27 6.65 7.02
C ALA A 12 14.10 6.47 5.49
N PRO A 13 14.86 7.19 4.61
CA PRO A 13 14.76 6.97 3.18
C PRO A 13 15.14 5.54 2.74
N TRP A 14 16.18 4.97 3.35
CA TRP A 14 16.63 3.60 3.04
C TRP A 14 15.62 2.55 3.53
N ALA A 15 15.04 2.77 4.71
CA ALA A 15 13.98 1.92 5.22
C ALA A 15 12.73 1.97 4.32
N LEU A 16 12.34 3.15 3.82
CA LEU A 16 11.25 3.28 2.85
C LEU A 16 11.59 2.63 1.50
N LEU A 17 12.84 2.71 1.05
CA LEU A 17 13.26 2.06 -0.18
C LEU A 17 13.18 0.53 -0.07
N SER A 18 13.56 -0.05 1.09
CA SER A 18 13.38 -1.49 1.34
C SER A 18 11.91 -1.90 1.40
N VAL A 19 11.03 -1.02 1.90
CA VAL A 19 9.57 -1.22 1.83
C VAL A 19 9.10 -1.25 0.38
N ALA A 20 9.54 -0.29 -0.44
CA ALA A 20 9.19 -0.24 -1.86
C ALA A 20 9.63 -1.52 -2.60
N ALA A 21 10.84 -2.03 -2.30
CA ALA A 21 11.32 -3.29 -2.87
C ALA A 21 10.46 -4.49 -2.43
N ALA A 22 10.12 -4.57 -1.14
CA ALA A 22 9.25 -5.63 -0.62
C ALA A 22 7.85 -5.59 -1.27
N TRP A 23 7.28 -4.41 -1.48
CA TRP A 23 5.98 -4.26 -2.14
C TRP A 23 6.04 -4.62 -3.63
N GLY A 24 7.10 -4.21 -4.35
CA GLY A 24 7.30 -4.62 -5.74
C GLY A 24 7.40 -6.14 -5.90
N PHE A 25 8.12 -6.82 -5.00
CA PHE A 25 8.19 -8.28 -4.99
C PHE A 25 6.86 -8.94 -4.60
N ALA A 26 6.09 -8.31 -3.71
CA ALA A 26 4.79 -8.83 -3.27
C ALA A 26 3.81 -9.03 -4.45
N PHE A 27 3.82 -8.17 -5.48
CA PHE A 27 2.94 -8.34 -6.65
C PHE A 27 3.17 -9.67 -7.35
N VAL A 28 4.41 -10.10 -7.48
CA VAL A 28 4.76 -11.36 -8.15
C VAL A 28 4.28 -12.55 -7.32
N VAL A 29 4.65 -12.61 -6.03
CA VAL A 29 4.29 -13.77 -5.18
C VAL A 29 2.80 -13.83 -4.86
N MET A 30 2.12 -12.68 -4.79
CA MET A 30 0.67 -12.64 -4.53
C MET A 30 -0.14 -13.16 -5.70
N LYS A 31 0.33 -12.99 -6.94
CA LYS A 31 -0.43 -13.40 -8.13
C LYS A 31 -0.76 -14.89 -8.11
N ASP A 32 0.24 -15.74 -7.85
CA ASP A 32 0.02 -17.19 -7.68
C ASP A 32 -0.93 -17.52 -6.49
N ALA A 33 -0.82 -16.80 -5.39
CA ALA A 33 -1.65 -17.05 -4.22
C ALA A 33 -3.13 -16.70 -4.46
N ILE A 34 -3.42 -15.61 -5.19
CA ILE A 34 -4.80 -15.19 -5.48
C ILE A 34 -5.46 -15.99 -6.63
N GLU A 35 -4.70 -16.76 -7.39
CA GLU A 35 -5.24 -17.75 -8.32
C GLU A 35 -5.80 -18.98 -7.59
N ARG A 36 -5.28 -19.27 -6.38
CA ARG A 36 -5.63 -20.46 -5.57
C ARG A 36 -6.56 -20.16 -4.40
N GLN A 37 -6.77 -18.88 -4.09
CA GLN A 37 -7.64 -18.40 -3.02
C GLN A 37 -8.31 -17.09 -3.46
N THR A 38 -9.57 -16.84 -3.05
CA THR A 38 -10.21 -15.55 -3.40
C THR A 38 -9.43 -14.36 -2.80
N VAL A 39 -9.46 -13.25 -3.51
CA VAL A 39 -8.74 -12.03 -3.14
C VAL A 39 -9.05 -11.60 -1.70
N ASN A 40 -10.34 -11.62 -1.33
CA ASN A 40 -10.73 -11.14 0.01
C ASN A 40 -10.36 -12.12 1.12
N ASN A 41 -10.34 -13.44 0.87
CA ASN A 41 -9.82 -14.43 1.82
C ASN A 41 -8.30 -14.28 2.02
N PHE A 42 -7.55 -14.05 0.93
CA PHE A 42 -6.12 -13.78 1.01
C PHE A 42 -5.83 -12.51 1.82
N LEU A 43 -6.52 -11.40 1.51
CA LEU A 43 -6.33 -10.12 2.22
C LEU A 43 -6.73 -10.21 3.69
N PHE A 44 -7.84 -10.89 4.00
CA PHE A 44 -8.23 -11.11 5.40
C PHE A 44 -7.15 -11.90 6.16
N SER A 45 -6.67 -13.02 5.60
CA SER A 45 -5.58 -13.81 6.18
C SER A 45 -4.33 -12.95 6.41
N ARG A 46 -3.93 -12.18 5.41
CA ARG A 46 -2.77 -11.28 5.46
C ARG A 46 -2.90 -10.24 6.57
N PHE A 47 -4.03 -9.55 6.66
CA PHE A 47 -4.20 -8.48 7.64
C PHE A 47 -4.40 -9.00 9.05
N ILE A 48 -5.15 -10.11 9.25
CA ILE A 48 -5.32 -10.68 10.59
C ILE A 48 -3.99 -11.23 11.14
N VAL A 49 -3.19 -11.89 10.31
CA VAL A 49 -1.84 -12.34 10.70
C VAL A 49 -0.95 -11.15 11.06
N ALA A 50 -0.97 -10.07 10.27
CA ALA A 50 -0.20 -8.87 10.58
C ALA A 50 -0.60 -8.25 11.92
N VAL A 51 -1.90 -8.11 12.20
CA VAL A 51 -2.42 -7.58 13.47
C VAL A 51 -2.02 -8.45 14.64
N VAL A 52 -2.20 -9.79 14.52
CA VAL A 52 -1.83 -10.74 15.57
C VAL A 52 -0.33 -10.66 15.87
N VAL A 53 0.52 -10.70 14.84
CA VAL A 53 1.98 -10.59 15.01
C VAL A 53 2.36 -9.27 15.70
N MET A 54 1.77 -8.16 15.28
CA MET A 54 2.03 -6.87 15.91
C MET A 54 1.60 -6.83 17.38
N LEU A 55 0.43 -7.37 17.71
CA LEU A 55 -0.04 -7.42 19.09
C LEU A 55 0.82 -8.35 19.98
N LEU A 56 1.34 -9.46 19.42
CA LEU A 56 2.26 -10.36 20.13
C LEU A 56 3.63 -9.69 20.38
N ILE A 57 4.17 -8.94 19.40
CA ILE A 57 5.46 -8.26 19.53
C ILE A 57 5.38 -7.09 20.53
N ARG A 58 4.32 -6.30 20.48
CA ARG A 58 4.18 -5.12 21.35
C ARG A 58 2.74 -4.97 21.87
N PRO A 59 2.29 -5.84 22.80
CA PRO A 59 0.93 -5.78 23.34
C PRO A 59 0.65 -4.45 24.07
N GLN A 60 1.68 -3.78 24.58
CA GLN A 60 1.57 -2.50 25.26
C GLN A 60 1.07 -1.36 24.36
N CYS A 61 1.06 -1.54 23.03
CA CYS A 61 0.53 -0.54 22.10
C CYS A 61 -0.95 -0.20 22.37
N ILE A 62 -1.71 -1.13 22.95
CA ILE A 62 -3.11 -0.93 23.32
C ILE A 62 -3.28 0.23 24.33
N LYS A 63 -2.28 0.51 25.17
CA LYS A 63 -2.31 1.64 26.12
C LYS A 63 -2.38 3.01 25.43
N PHE A 64 -1.99 3.09 24.18
CA PHE A 64 -2.06 4.32 23.37
C PHE A 64 -3.40 4.48 22.65
N PHE A 65 -4.30 3.48 22.71
CA PHE A 65 -5.62 3.57 22.09
C PHE A 65 -6.49 4.56 22.86
N ASN A 66 -6.76 5.66 22.21
CA ASN A 66 -7.72 6.67 22.66
C ASN A 66 -8.67 7.01 21.49
N LYS A 67 -9.75 7.71 21.79
CA LYS A 67 -10.79 8.04 20.80
C LYS A 67 -10.22 8.73 19.56
N ASP A 68 -9.26 9.62 19.72
CA ASP A 68 -8.66 10.35 18.61
C ASP A 68 -7.77 9.44 17.72
N LEU A 69 -6.92 8.60 18.32
CA LEU A 69 -6.10 7.63 17.59
C LEU A 69 -6.99 6.59 16.88
N LEU A 70 -8.01 6.07 17.57
CA LEU A 70 -8.94 5.11 16.99
C LEU A 70 -9.68 5.70 15.79
N LEU A 71 -10.24 6.92 15.92
CA LEU A 71 -10.97 7.57 14.82
C LEU A 71 -10.05 7.80 13.60
N ARG A 72 -8.89 8.41 13.81
CA ARG A 72 -7.97 8.76 12.72
C ARG A 72 -7.29 7.54 12.12
N GLY A 73 -6.92 6.58 12.95
CA GLY A 73 -6.39 5.29 12.50
C GLY A 73 -7.42 4.51 11.69
N SER A 74 -8.69 4.50 12.10
CA SER A 74 -9.77 3.84 11.35
C SER A 74 -10.05 4.54 10.01
N MET A 75 -10.07 5.87 9.97
CA MET A 75 -10.22 6.58 8.69
C MET A 75 -9.05 6.32 7.74
N ALA A 76 -7.81 6.31 8.24
CA ALA A 76 -6.65 5.96 7.43
C ALA A 76 -6.73 4.49 6.98
N GLY A 77 -7.14 3.58 7.87
CA GLY A 77 -7.35 2.16 7.57
C GLY A 77 -8.44 1.90 6.54
N PHE A 78 -9.49 2.73 6.50
CA PHE A 78 -10.53 2.65 5.47
C PHE A 78 -9.97 2.94 4.07
N PHE A 79 -9.19 4.01 3.91
CA PHE A 79 -8.54 4.31 2.63
C PHE A 79 -7.53 3.24 2.24
N LEU A 80 -6.77 2.73 3.21
CA LEU A 80 -5.79 1.68 3.01
C LEU A 80 -6.46 0.37 2.59
N GLY A 81 -7.44 -0.11 3.34
CA GLY A 81 -8.14 -1.37 3.09
C GLY A 81 -8.92 -1.36 1.78
N GLY A 82 -9.64 -0.25 1.49
CA GLY A 82 -10.31 -0.05 0.21
C GLY A 82 -9.30 -0.04 -0.95
N GLY A 83 -8.16 0.64 -0.78
CA GLY A 83 -7.06 0.62 -1.74
C GLY A 83 -6.55 -0.80 -2.01
N TYR A 84 -6.31 -1.60 -0.97
CA TYR A 84 -5.84 -2.98 -1.11
C TYR A 84 -6.85 -3.91 -1.80
N ILE A 85 -8.13 -3.81 -1.46
CA ILE A 85 -9.17 -4.61 -2.12
C ILE A 85 -9.20 -4.31 -3.61
N LEU A 86 -9.26 -3.03 -3.98
CA LEU A 86 -9.26 -2.61 -5.39
C LEU A 86 -7.97 -3.01 -6.12
N GLN A 87 -6.80 -2.84 -5.49
CA GLN A 87 -5.51 -3.21 -6.05
C GLN A 87 -5.43 -4.71 -6.34
N THR A 88 -5.82 -5.53 -5.37
CA THR A 88 -5.65 -6.98 -5.49
C THR A 88 -6.67 -7.58 -6.46
N LEU A 89 -7.91 -7.06 -6.49
CA LEU A 89 -8.90 -7.39 -7.52
C LEU A 89 -8.43 -6.96 -8.92
N GLY A 90 -7.69 -5.86 -9.02
CA GLY A 90 -7.05 -5.44 -10.26
C GLY A 90 -5.89 -6.35 -10.65
N LEU A 91 -5.01 -6.71 -9.71
CA LEU A 91 -3.88 -7.63 -9.93
C LEU A 91 -4.33 -9.00 -10.44
N GLU A 92 -5.48 -9.50 -9.97
CA GLU A 92 -6.10 -10.73 -10.48
C GLU A 92 -6.35 -10.67 -12.00
N ARG A 93 -6.59 -9.48 -12.54
CA ARG A 93 -7.02 -9.22 -13.93
C ARG A 93 -5.93 -8.60 -14.81
N THR A 94 -4.80 -8.21 -14.23
CA THR A 94 -3.68 -7.54 -14.95
C THR A 94 -2.35 -8.21 -14.60
N GLY A 95 -1.26 -7.78 -15.27
CA GLY A 95 0.10 -8.18 -14.94
C GLY A 95 0.63 -7.47 -13.67
N ALA A 96 1.64 -8.06 -13.03
CA ALA A 96 2.27 -7.49 -11.84
C ALA A 96 2.96 -6.15 -12.13
N ALA A 97 3.65 -6.02 -13.26
CA ALA A 97 4.30 -4.78 -13.69
C ALA A 97 3.27 -3.66 -13.95
N ILE A 98 2.17 -3.96 -14.64
CA ILE A 98 1.07 -3.01 -14.91
C ILE A 98 0.43 -2.57 -13.60
N THR A 99 0.13 -3.51 -12.69
CA THR A 99 -0.43 -3.20 -11.37
C THR A 99 0.49 -2.28 -10.59
N GLY A 100 1.80 -2.60 -10.54
CA GLY A 100 2.80 -1.75 -9.87
C GLY A 100 2.86 -0.35 -10.46
N PHE A 101 2.89 -0.23 -11.80
CA PHE A 101 2.92 1.07 -12.48
C PHE A 101 1.69 1.93 -12.15
N ILE A 102 0.47 1.39 -12.31
CA ILE A 102 -0.75 2.14 -12.05
C ILE A 102 -0.89 2.47 -10.57
N THR A 103 -0.51 1.55 -9.67
CA THR A 103 -0.46 1.83 -8.22
C THR A 103 0.43 3.03 -7.93
N GLY A 104 1.61 3.13 -8.57
CA GLY A 104 2.53 4.25 -8.40
C GLY A 104 1.93 5.63 -8.72
N LEU A 105 0.80 5.70 -9.44
CA LEU A 105 0.07 6.95 -9.68
C LEU A 105 -0.49 7.59 -8.40
N TYR A 106 -0.43 6.91 -7.24
CA TYR A 106 -0.72 7.59 -5.97
C TYR A 106 0.18 8.83 -5.74
N VAL A 107 1.38 8.87 -6.33
CA VAL A 107 2.26 10.07 -6.29
C VAL A 107 1.61 11.28 -6.98
N VAL A 108 0.78 11.04 -7.98
CA VAL A 108 -0.02 12.06 -8.69
C VAL A 108 -1.26 12.42 -7.88
N PHE A 109 -1.99 11.41 -7.38
CA PHE A 109 -3.20 11.65 -6.60
C PHE A 109 -2.91 12.35 -5.28
N THR A 110 -1.80 12.04 -4.62
CA THR A 110 -1.43 12.66 -3.34
C THR A 110 -1.45 14.20 -3.39
N PRO A 111 -0.74 14.90 -4.29
CA PRO A 111 -0.81 16.37 -4.35
C PRO A 111 -2.15 16.89 -4.83
N LEU A 112 -2.88 16.16 -5.70
CA LEU A 112 -4.22 16.57 -6.14
C LEU A 112 -5.22 16.54 -4.98
N ILE A 113 -5.22 15.46 -4.17
CA ILE A 113 -6.03 15.36 -2.96
C ILE A 113 -5.61 16.43 -1.94
N ALA A 114 -4.30 16.68 -1.78
CA ALA A 114 -3.81 17.75 -0.90
C ALA A 114 -4.30 19.14 -1.32
N ALA A 115 -4.35 19.41 -2.62
CA ALA A 115 -4.86 20.69 -3.13
C ALA A 115 -6.35 20.89 -2.81
N VAL A 116 -7.15 19.84 -2.96
CA VAL A 116 -8.60 19.90 -2.70
C VAL A 116 -8.89 19.92 -1.19
N VAL A 117 -8.31 18.98 -0.42
CA VAL A 117 -8.63 18.76 1.00
C VAL A 117 -7.91 19.72 1.92
N LEU A 118 -6.65 20.05 1.61
CA LEU A 118 -5.79 20.92 2.43
C LEU A 118 -5.64 22.32 1.84
N LYS A 119 -6.27 22.61 0.69
CA LYS A 119 -6.12 23.86 -0.07
C LYS A 119 -4.65 24.18 -0.38
N ALA A 120 -3.84 23.14 -0.54
CA ALA A 120 -2.42 23.28 -0.88
C ALA A 120 -2.25 23.76 -2.33
N ARG A 121 -1.28 24.63 -2.57
CA ARG A 121 -0.97 25.06 -3.94
C ARG A 121 -0.20 23.98 -4.68
N ILE A 122 -0.71 23.58 -5.84
CA ILE A 122 -0.02 22.63 -6.72
C ILE A 122 1.07 23.38 -7.48
N THR A 123 2.32 22.91 -7.40
CA THR A 123 3.44 23.51 -8.11
C THR A 123 3.41 23.15 -9.60
N LYS A 124 4.09 23.98 -10.44
CA LYS A 124 4.25 23.67 -11.88
C LYS A 124 4.96 22.34 -12.10
N LEU A 125 5.92 21.99 -11.24
CA LEU A 125 6.61 20.70 -11.28
C LEU A 125 5.62 19.53 -11.05
N THR A 126 4.73 19.66 -10.09
CA THR A 126 3.68 18.65 -9.82
C THR A 126 2.76 18.46 -11.02
N TRP A 127 2.35 19.55 -11.70
CA TRP A 127 1.57 19.46 -12.93
C TRP A 127 2.34 18.76 -14.05
N GLY A 128 3.66 18.99 -14.16
CA GLY A 128 4.53 18.28 -15.09
C GLY A 128 4.56 16.77 -14.79
N CYS A 129 4.66 16.37 -13.52
CA CYS A 129 4.61 14.97 -13.10
C CYS A 129 3.24 14.34 -13.41
N VAL A 130 2.13 15.06 -13.19
CA VAL A 130 0.77 14.61 -13.54
C VAL A 130 0.67 14.35 -15.04
N ALA A 131 1.13 15.29 -15.86
CA ALA A 131 1.09 15.15 -17.31
C ALA A 131 1.94 13.96 -17.78
N LEU A 132 3.16 13.82 -17.27
CA LEU A 132 4.05 12.71 -17.62
C LEU A 132 3.45 11.34 -17.21
N ALA A 133 2.88 11.25 -16.01
CA ALA A 133 2.23 10.04 -15.53
C ALA A 133 0.99 9.69 -16.36
N THR A 134 0.21 10.70 -16.78
CA THR A 134 -0.94 10.50 -17.67
C THR A 134 -0.50 9.98 -19.04
N VAL A 135 0.58 10.54 -19.60
CA VAL A 135 1.15 10.05 -20.86
C VAL A 135 1.66 8.61 -20.70
N GLY A 136 2.38 8.31 -19.60
CA GLY A 136 2.84 6.96 -19.31
C GLY A 136 1.69 5.95 -19.19
N LEU A 137 0.61 6.31 -18.51
CA LEU A 137 -0.59 5.47 -18.43
C LEU A 137 -1.24 5.27 -19.80
N ALA A 138 -1.34 6.33 -20.60
CA ALA A 138 -1.86 6.25 -21.95
C ALA A 138 -1.02 5.31 -22.84
N LEU A 139 0.30 5.41 -22.79
CA LEU A 139 1.20 4.53 -23.53
C LEU A 139 1.08 3.06 -23.08
N LEU A 140 0.92 2.81 -21.78
CA LEU A 140 0.71 1.47 -21.24
C LEU A 140 -0.62 0.86 -21.69
N SER A 141 -1.66 1.69 -21.83
CA SER A 141 -3.01 1.29 -22.25
C SER A 141 -3.13 1.07 -23.77
N LEU A 142 -2.12 1.47 -24.56
CA LEU A 142 -2.17 1.48 -26.04
C LEU A 142 -2.12 0.09 -26.68
N ASN A 143 -1.93 -0.99 -25.95
CA ASN A 143 -2.10 -2.36 -26.45
C ASN A 143 -3.57 -2.70 -26.74
N GLY A 144 -4.29 -1.78 -27.47
CA GLY A 144 -5.66 -1.99 -27.92
C GLY A 144 -6.67 -0.87 -27.65
N TRP A 145 -6.25 0.33 -27.21
CA TRP A 145 -7.13 1.49 -26.95
C TRP A 145 -8.24 1.27 -25.90
N SER A 146 -8.18 0.21 -25.09
CA SER A 146 -9.15 -0.04 -24.05
C SER A 146 -8.46 -0.22 -22.70
N ILE A 147 -8.89 0.58 -21.72
CA ILE A 147 -8.55 0.34 -20.31
C ILE A 147 -9.53 -0.73 -19.83
N GLY A 148 -9.00 -1.87 -19.39
CA GLY A 148 -9.81 -2.94 -18.81
C GLY A 148 -10.28 -2.61 -17.40
N ILE A 149 -11.20 -3.43 -16.90
CA ILE A 149 -11.72 -3.28 -15.53
C ILE A 149 -10.60 -3.46 -14.47
N GLY A 150 -9.58 -4.27 -14.77
CA GLY A 150 -8.43 -4.48 -13.88
C GLY A 150 -7.64 -3.19 -13.66
N GLU A 151 -7.27 -2.48 -14.72
CA GLU A 151 -6.56 -1.21 -14.68
C GLU A 151 -7.39 -0.12 -13.98
N LEU A 152 -8.70 -0.08 -14.20
CA LEU A 152 -9.60 0.85 -13.51
C LEU A 152 -9.66 0.58 -12.00
N LEU A 153 -9.69 -0.68 -11.58
CA LEU A 153 -9.63 -1.05 -10.17
C LEU A 153 -8.31 -0.61 -9.53
N VAL A 154 -7.18 -0.86 -10.20
CA VAL A 154 -5.86 -0.41 -9.72
C VAL A 154 -5.77 1.11 -9.69
N LEU A 155 -6.35 1.82 -10.66
CA LEU A 155 -6.40 3.28 -10.64
C LEU A 155 -7.21 3.80 -9.44
N GLY A 156 -8.33 3.17 -9.13
CA GLY A 156 -9.11 3.45 -7.92
C GLY A 156 -8.30 3.19 -6.64
N SER A 157 -7.48 2.13 -6.62
CA SER A 157 -6.58 1.84 -5.50
C SER A 157 -5.52 2.92 -5.32
N ALA A 158 -4.93 3.42 -6.41
CA ALA A 158 -3.95 4.50 -6.38
C ALA A 158 -4.52 5.79 -5.76
N PHE A 159 -5.80 6.11 -6.03
CA PHE A 159 -6.51 7.18 -5.34
C PHE A 159 -6.65 6.88 -3.84
N GLY A 160 -7.06 5.67 -3.46
CA GLY A 160 -7.17 5.24 -2.06
C GLY A 160 -5.84 5.37 -1.30
N PHE A 161 -4.74 4.91 -1.89
CA PHE A 161 -3.41 5.04 -1.30
C PHE A 161 -2.94 6.50 -1.23
N GLY A 162 -3.24 7.33 -2.24
CA GLY A 162 -2.99 8.77 -2.17
C GLY A 162 -3.72 9.43 -1.01
N ALA A 163 -4.99 9.09 -0.80
CA ALA A 163 -5.79 9.56 0.34
C ALA A 163 -5.22 9.06 1.69
N HIS A 164 -4.81 7.78 1.76
CA HIS A 164 -4.13 7.21 2.93
C HIS A 164 -2.82 7.96 3.27
N ILE A 165 -1.98 8.23 2.27
CA ILE A 165 -0.73 8.99 2.45
C ILE A 165 -1.02 10.40 3.00
N ILE A 166 -2.03 11.10 2.49
CA ILE A 166 -2.46 12.42 3.02
C ILE A 166 -2.97 12.30 4.46
N ALA A 167 -3.79 11.28 4.74
CA ALA A 167 -4.31 11.01 6.06
C ALA A 167 -3.19 10.79 7.09
N LEU A 168 -2.20 9.97 6.76
CA LEU A 168 -1.03 9.74 7.60
C LEU A 168 -0.20 11.01 7.79
N GLY A 169 0.09 11.75 6.72
CA GLY A 169 0.83 13.00 6.80
C GLY A 169 0.19 14.03 7.73
N LYS A 170 -1.16 14.02 7.80
CA LYS A 170 -1.91 14.92 8.68
C LYS A 170 -2.06 14.40 10.11
N TRP A 171 -2.13 13.09 10.30
CA TRP A 171 -2.58 12.51 11.57
C TRP A 171 -1.55 11.66 12.31
N SER A 172 -0.40 11.32 11.71
CA SER A 172 0.61 10.48 12.40
C SER A 172 1.43 11.26 13.43
N ASN A 173 1.62 12.57 13.23
CA ASN A 173 2.43 13.38 14.13
C ASN A 173 1.82 13.44 15.54
N GLY A 174 2.65 13.25 16.55
CA GLY A 174 2.25 13.24 17.97
C GLY A 174 1.51 11.99 18.44
N ARG A 175 1.37 10.96 17.59
CA ARG A 175 0.75 9.68 17.91
C ARG A 175 1.76 8.53 17.85
N ASP A 176 1.49 7.47 18.62
CA ASP A 176 2.30 6.25 18.52
C ASP A 176 2.06 5.59 17.16
N ALA A 177 3.10 5.58 16.30
CA ALA A 177 3.01 5.06 14.94
C ALA A 177 2.66 3.56 14.91
N TYR A 178 3.15 2.79 15.88
CA TYR A 178 2.86 1.36 15.99
C TYR A 178 1.39 1.12 16.31
N ALA A 179 0.87 1.80 17.34
CA ALA A 179 -0.53 1.71 17.74
C ALA A 179 -1.46 2.15 16.60
N MET A 180 -1.11 3.25 15.91
CA MET A 180 -1.87 3.73 14.76
C MET A 180 -1.88 2.72 13.61
N THR A 181 -0.75 2.04 13.34
CA THR A 181 -0.68 0.99 12.33
C THR A 181 -1.56 -0.21 12.70
N VAL A 182 -1.54 -0.66 13.96
CA VAL A 182 -2.42 -1.75 14.41
C VAL A 182 -3.90 -1.44 14.14
N VAL A 183 -4.34 -0.21 14.45
CA VAL A 183 -5.73 0.21 14.18
C VAL A 183 -6.04 0.20 12.68
N GLN A 184 -5.14 0.73 11.84
CA GLN A 184 -5.32 0.73 10.38
C GLN A 184 -5.48 -0.70 9.84
N LEU A 185 -4.57 -1.59 10.22
CA LEU A 185 -4.58 -2.98 9.73
C LEU A 185 -5.77 -3.77 10.26
N THR A 186 -6.26 -3.46 11.47
CA THR A 186 -7.51 -4.03 11.99
C THR A 186 -8.69 -3.65 11.11
N VAL A 187 -8.77 -2.38 10.68
CA VAL A 187 -9.83 -1.95 9.74
C VAL A 187 -9.68 -2.64 8.38
N CYS A 188 -8.46 -2.80 7.87
CA CYS A 188 -8.23 -3.55 6.63
C CYS A 188 -8.71 -5.02 6.77
N ALA A 189 -8.43 -5.68 7.90
CA ALA A 189 -8.93 -7.02 8.18
C ALA A 189 -10.46 -7.05 8.24
N ILE A 190 -11.10 -6.10 8.91
CA ILE A 190 -12.57 -6.01 8.98
C ILE A 190 -13.18 -5.85 7.59
N LEU A 191 -12.65 -4.92 6.78
CA LEU A 191 -13.17 -4.68 5.42
C LEU A 191 -13.02 -5.92 4.53
N SER A 192 -11.85 -6.57 4.55
CA SER A 192 -11.61 -7.80 3.78
C SER A 192 -12.44 -8.97 4.30
N GLY A 193 -12.63 -9.07 5.62
CA GLY A 193 -13.48 -10.10 6.23
C GLY A 193 -14.97 -9.93 5.88
N ILE A 194 -15.46 -8.68 5.86
CA ILE A 194 -16.82 -8.38 5.40
C ILE A 194 -16.97 -8.75 3.92
N ALA A 195 -16.00 -8.34 3.07
CA ALA A 195 -16.03 -8.68 1.65
C ALA A 195 -15.97 -10.20 1.42
N SER A 196 -15.14 -10.93 2.16
CA SER A 196 -15.08 -12.40 2.14
C SER A 196 -16.41 -13.06 2.52
N ALA A 197 -17.16 -12.47 3.48
CA ALA A 197 -18.48 -12.99 3.87
C ALA A 197 -19.49 -12.96 2.70
N PHE A 198 -19.39 -11.96 1.81
CA PHE A 198 -20.21 -11.89 0.59
C PHE A 198 -19.74 -12.84 -0.53
N GLU A 199 -18.52 -13.40 -0.43
CA GLU A 199 -17.96 -14.39 -1.36
C GLU A 199 -18.18 -15.85 -0.92
N GLY A 200 -19.09 -16.08 0.04
CA GLY A 200 -19.40 -17.43 0.56
C GLY A 200 -18.72 -17.77 1.89
N GLY A 201 -18.08 -16.78 2.52
CA GLY A 201 -17.44 -16.91 3.82
C GLY A 201 -15.92 -17.14 3.74
N TYR A 202 -15.28 -16.94 4.88
CA TYR A 202 -13.82 -17.07 4.96
C TYR A 202 -13.37 -18.53 4.82
N GLN A 203 -12.37 -18.72 3.97
CA GLN A 203 -11.67 -19.98 3.78
C GLN A 203 -10.19 -19.79 4.10
N LEU A 204 -9.62 -20.75 4.84
CA LEU A 204 -8.19 -20.77 5.15
C LEU A 204 -7.35 -20.90 3.86
N PRO A 205 -6.10 -20.38 3.85
CA PRO A 205 -5.17 -20.65 2.77
C PRO A 205 -5.04 -22.15 2.49
N PRO A 206 -5.17 -22.59 1.22
CA PRO A 206 -5.37 -23.99 0.86
C PRO A 206 -4.13 -24.88 1.06
N ASP A 207 -2.93 -24.26 1.02
CA ASP A 207 -1.67 -25.00 1.06
C ASP A 207 -0.53 -24.17 1.67
N SER A 208 0.62 -24.82 1.90
CA SER A 208 1.80 -24.20 2.51
C SER A 208 2.42 -23.08 1.67
N GLY A 209 2.28 -23.11 0.34
CA GLY A 209 2.78 -22.05 -0.55
C GLY A 209 1.98 -20.76 -0.38
N VAL A 210 0.64 -20.86 -0.35
CA VAL A 210 -0.22 -19.70 -0.07
C VAL A 210 0.01 -19.19 1.35
N TRP A 211 0.18 -20.08 2.35
CA TRP A 211 0.54 -19.67 3.70
C TRP A 211 1.87 -18.93 3.77
N ALA A 212 2.91 -19.41 3.04
CA ALA A 212 4.20 -18.71 2.98
C ALA A 212 4.05 -17.29 2.40
N THR A 213 3.24 -17.14 1.34
CA THR A 213 2.92 -15.82 0.75
C THR A 213 2.13 -14.94 1.73
N VAL A 214 1.15 -15.49 2.44
CA VAL A 214 0.40 -14.76 3.47
C VAL A 214 1.34 -14.28 4.58
N ILE A 215 2.19 -15.14 5.13
CA ILE A 215 3.12 -14.78 6.22
C ILE A 215 4.13 -13.73 5.75
N PHE A 216 4.75 -13.93 4.57
CA PHE A 216 5.68 -12.95 4.01
C PHE A 216 5.03 -11.58 3.82
N THR A 217 3.87 -11.55 3.18
CA THR A 217 3.17 -10.29 2.90
C THR A 217 2.60 -9.66 4.17
N ALA A 218 2.14 -10.46 5.15
CA ALA A 218 1.65 -9.95 6.43
C ALA A 218 2.78 -9.33 7.27
N VAL A 219 3.93 -9.97 7.36
CA VAL A 219 5.02 -9.52 8.24
C VAL A 219 5.85 -8.44 7.55
N ALA A 220 6.46 -8.75 6.40
CA ALA A 220 7.37 -7.84 5.73
C ALA A 220 6.65 -6.69 5.03
N CYS A 221 5.66 -7.03 4.18
CA CYS A 221 5.00 -6.03 3.33
C CYS A 221 3.82 -5.31 4.01
N THR A 222 3.42 -5.74 5.21
CA THR A 222 2.30 -5.11 5.93
C THR A 222 2.75 -4.61 7.30
N ALA A 223 3.02 -5.46 8.27
CA ALA A 223 3.33 -5.03 9.63
C ALA A 223 4.56 -4.11 9.69
N VAL A 224 5.71 -4.59 9.21
CA VAL A 224 6.96 -3.82 9.21
C VAL A 224 6.86 -2.60 8.28
N ALA A 225 6.35 -2.79 7.06
CA ALA A 225 6.26 -1.74 6.07
C ALA A 225 5.41 -0.56 6.54
N PHE A 226 4.20 -0.80 7.09
CA PHE A 226 3.34 0.29 7.53
C PHE A 226 3.78 0.93 8.85
N VAL A 227 4.50 0.23 9.74
CA VAL A 227 5.17 0.86 10.88
C VAL A 227 6.24 1.83 10.37
N ILE A 228 7.09 1.40 9.42
CA ILE A 228 8.11 2.26 8.80
C ILE A 228 7.46 3.45 8.10
N GLN A 229 6.43 3.23 7.30
CA GLN A 229 5.74 4.30 6.60
C GLN A 229 5.10 5.30 7.57
N THR A 230 4.31 4.83 8.54
CA THR A 230 3.63 5.69 9.50
C THR A 230 4.64 6.50 10.33
N TRP A 231 5.73 5.86 10.77
CA TRP A 231 6.81 6.54 11.47
C TRP A 231 7.51 7.57 10.58
N SER A 232 7.84 7.22 9.34
CA SER A 232 8.50 8.13 8.42
C SER A 232 7.63 9.35 8.11
N GLN A 233 6.32 9.16 7.95
CA GLN A 233 5.38 10.26 7.68
C GLN A 233 5.15 11.18 8.90
N ALA A 234 5.46 10.72 10.11
CA ALA A 234 5.49 11.58 11.28
C ALA A 234 6.74 12.50 11.34
N HIS A 235 7.80 12.19 10.57
CA HIS A 235 9.09 12.87 10.65
C HIS A 235 9.54 13.50 9.31
N MET A 236 8.95 13.08 8.20
CA MET A 236 9.29 13.51 6.84
C MET A 236 8.10 14.15 6.16
N SER A 237 8.35 15.01 5.15
CA SER A 237 7.24 15.53 4.34
C SER A 237 6.57 14.41 3.54
N THR A 238 5.26 14.45 3.48
CA THR A 238 4.41 13.50 2.76
C THR A 238 4.86 13.28 1.31
N THR A 239 5.26 14.36 0.61
CA THR A 239 5.76 14.31 -0.76
C THR A 239 7.06 13.49 -0.88
N LYS A 240 8.02 13.68 0.05
CA LYS A 240 9.27 12.89 0.04
C LYS A 240 9.00 11.41 0.25
N VAL A 241 8.13 11.07 1.18
CA VAL A 241 7.74 9.67 1.42
C VAL A 241 7.07 9.08 0.19
N ALA A 242 6.10 9.77 -0.42
CA ALA A 242 5.43 9.32 -1.63
C ALA A 242 6.43 9.07 -2.78
N VAL A 243 7.37 10.00 -3.02
CA VAL A 243 8.38 9.84 -4.08
C VAL A 243 9.30 8.64 -3.82
N ILE A 244 9.73 8.39 -2.58
CA ILE A 244 10.58 7.21 -2.30
C ILE A 244 9.78 5.93 -2.51
N LEU A 245 8.53 5.89 -2.07
CA LEU A 245 7.69 4.71 -2.22
C LEU A 245 7.35 4.40 -3.69
N THR A 246 7.37 5.39 -4.60
CA THR A 246 7.18 5.11 -6.04
C THR A 246 8.28 4.26 -6.67
N MET A 247 9.42 4.06 -5.98
CA MET A 247 10.40 3.05 -6.40
C MET A 247 9.83 1.63 -6.41
N GLU A 248 8.69 1.40 -5.75
CA GLU A 248 7.88 0.18 -5.87
C GLU A 248 7.59 -0.18 -7.33
N VAL A 249 7.31 0.80 -8.19
CA VAL A 249 7.07 0.61 -9.63
C VAL A 249 8.29 -0.01 -10.30
N VAL A 250 9.47 0.50 -10.01
CA VAL A 250 10.73 0.00 -10.59
C VAL A 250 11.00 -1.42 -10.10
N PHE A 251 10.83 -1.66 -8.80
CA PHE A 251 11.02 -3.00 -8.23
C PHE A 251 9.96 -3.99 -8.73
N ALA A 252 8.69 -3.57 -8.91
CA ALA A 252 7.64 -4.42 -9.48
C ALA A 252 8.00 -4.88 -10.89
N ALA A 253 8.47 -3.96 -11.75
CA ALA A 253 8.91 -4.30 -13.09
C ALA A 253 10.13 -5.24 -13.09
N ILE A 254 11.14 -4.95 -12.27
CA ILE A 254 12.34 -5.80 -12.15
C ILE A 254 11.95 -7.22 -11.70
N PHE A 255 11.14 -7.34 -10.67
CA PHE A 255 10.77 -8.65 -10.13
C PHE A 255 9.76 -9.40 -11.01
N ALA A 256 8.85 -8.70 -11.71
CA ALA A 256 7.94 -9.30 -12.68
C ALA A 256 8.71 -9.96 -13.83
N ILE A 257 9.77 -9.31 -14.32
CA ILE A 257 10.65 -9.86 -15.35
C ILE A 257 11.52 -11.00 -14.81
N ALA A 258 12.13 -10.80 -13.62
CA ALA A 258 13.09 -11.75 -13.08
C ALA A 258 12.44 -13.04 -12.56
N PHE A 259 11.24 -12.96 -12.01
CA PHE A 259 10.58 -14.06 -11.28
C PHE A 259 9.13 -14.29 -11.73
N GLY A 260 8.47 -13.31 -12.34
CA GLY A 260 7.06 -13.38 -12.76
C GLY A 260 6.84 -13.87 -14.19
N GLY A 261 7.90 -14.15 -14.93
CA GLY A 261 7.81 -14.59 -16.33
C GLY A 261 7.30 -13.52 -17.31
N GLU A 262 7.21 -12.25 -16.87
CA GLU A 262 6.83 -11.14 -17.74
C GLU A 262 8.02 -10.75 -18.63
N THR A 263 7.75 -10.36 -19.87
CA THR A 263 8.77 -9.91 -20.83
C THR A 263 8.59 -8.44 -21.14
N LEU A 264 9.70 -7.71 -21.31
CA LEU A 264 9.65 -6.36 -21.87
C LEU A 264 9.27 -6.47 -23.34
N THR A 265 8.05 -6.07 -23.70
CA THR A 265 7.67 -5.79 -25.08
C THR A 265 7.97 -4.31 -25.36
N LEU A 266 8.86 -4.06 -26.31
CA LEU A 266 9.17 -2.71 -26.82
C LEU A 266 8.06 -2.23 -27.76
#